data_65f3b652b033251bc8544dc2d12b02af
#
_entry.id   65f3b652b033251bc8544dc2d12b02af
#
_cell.length_a   1.000
_cell.length_b   1.000
_cell.length_c   1.000
_cell.angle_alpha   90.00
_cell.angle_beta   90.00
_cell.angle_gamma   90.00
#
_symmetry.space_group_name_H-M   'P 1'
#
loop_
_entity.id
_entity.type
_entity.pdbx_description
1 polymer ?
#
loop_
_entity_poly.entity_id
_entity_poly.type
_entity_poly.pdbx_seq_one_letter_code
_entity_poly.pdbx_strand_id
1 'polypeptide(L)'
;ADIEEDFDNTLPESLIQDFYTSAHPYGAFAIPRLSEAAQVLHTTPRLYYVPKQPALGKYNEDYGEQLYMIVERPAKEYSGATFAYPDDIESTDDILDKLRSDEENIVDEQAYIRARMFDMLVGDWDRHNDQWRWAENEDEEGNLTFTPIPRDRDQVFSNFDGAFFGTLRSLVGLANQFAVYDKKLKNVEWFNIAAIGLDRSILQNTGKETWLTQARFIQENITDQVIEEAFSKLPPETNGEITDGIIENLKGRRDNIVEIAERYYDYSAKLAIVTGTDKDDFIDVTRMPEGKTKVTIYRNKKGKRADIVSDFVYDKQ
;
A
#
# COMPACT_ATOMS: atom_id res chain seq x y z
N ALA A 1 20.54 -9.92 9.27
CA ALA A 1 21.24 -8.81 9.94
C ALA A 1 21.85 -9.39 11.20
N ASP A 2 23.18 -9.31 11.34
CA ASP A 2 23.86 -9.72 12.56
C ASP A 2 23.49 -8.72 13.65
N ILE A 3 22.89 -9.20 14.72
CA ILE A 3 22.61 -8.43 15.93
C ILE A 3 23.96 -8.29 16.64
N GLU A 4 24.32 -7.09 17.10
CA GLU A 4 25.55 -6.89 17.86
C GLU A 4 25.58 -7.84 19.07
N GLU A 5 26.72 -8.49 19.34
CA GLU A 5 26.90 -9.50 20.41
C GLU A 5 26.39 -9.06 21.79
N ASP A 6 26.33 -7.75 22.04
CA ASP A 6 25.84 -7.16 23.30
C ASP A 6 24.32 -7.35 23.55
N PHE A 7 23.55 -7.78 22.54
CA PHE A 7 22.11 -8.02 22.65
C PHE A 7 21.71 -9.49 22.66
N ASP A 8 22.69 -10.42 22.55
CA ASP A 8 22.44 -11.86 22.56
C ASP A 8 21.69 -12.30 23.84
N ASN A 9 20.62 -13.09 23.64
CA ASN A 9 19.71 -13.55 24.70
C ASN A 9 19.02 -12.45 25.53
N THR A 10 18.82 -11.28 24.95
CA THR A 10 18.08 -10.16 25.56
C THR A 10 16.64 -10.08 25.05
N LEU A 11 15.77 -9.34 25.78
CA LEU A 11 14.41 -9.04 25.32
C LEU A 11 14.39 -8.34 23.94
N PRO A 12 15.30 -7.38 23.63
CA PRO A 12 15.39 -6.80 22.29
C PRO A 12 15.72 -7.80 21.19
N GLU A 13 16.60 -8.76 21.43
CA GLU A 13 16.95 -9.81 20.46
C GLU A 13 15.76 -10.69 20.13
N SER A 14 15.05 -11.21 21.14
CA SER A 14 13.86 -12.02 20.92
C SER A 14 12.76 -11.27 20.16
N LEU A 15 12.65 -9.96 20.38
CA LEU A 15 11.73 -9.06 19.70
C LEU A 15 12.07 -8.90 18.22
N ILE A 16 13.34 -8.64 17.92
CA ILE A 16 13.86 -8.54 16.56
C ILE A 16 13.70 -9.88 15.83
N GLN A 17 14.03 -10.98 16.49
CA GLN A 17 13.89 -12.31 15.93
C GLN A 17 12.43 -12.68 15.64
N ASP A 18 11.50 -12.43 16.58
CA ASP A 18 10.07 -12.62 16.37
C ASP A 18 9.55 -11.76 15.20
N PHE A 19 10.05 -10.55 15.05
CA PHE A 19 9.68 -9.65 13.94
C PHE A 19 10.11 -10.21 12.58
N TYR A 20 11.40 -10.60 12.46
CA TYR A 20 11.91 -11.17 11.21
C TYR A 20 11.28 -12.52 10.85
N THR A 21 10.98 -13.35 11.84
CA THR A 21 10.36 -14.68 11.61
C THR A 21 8.87 -14.60 11.34
N SER A 22 8.22 -13.46 11.59
CA SER A 22 6.80 -13.24 11.31
C SER A 22 6.50 -13.02 9.84
N ALA A 23 7.47 -12.51 9.07
CA ALA A 23 7.32 -12.31 7.63
C ALA A 23 7.42 -13.64 6.88
N HIS A 24 6.55 -13.87 5.88
CA HIS A 24 6.66 -15.06 5.04
C HIS A 24 7.82 -14.89 4.05
N PRO A 25 8.89 -15.71 4.12
CA PRO A 25 10.14 -15.44 3.38
C PRO A 25 9.99 -15.42 1.87
N TYR A 26 8.96 -16.06 1.34
CA TYR A 26 8.68 -16.15 -0.09
C TYR A 26 7.32 -15.57 -0.49
N GLY A 27 6.60 -14.91 0.42
CA GLY A 27 5.28 -14.36 0.17
C GLY A 27 5.25 -13.38 -1.01
N ALA A 28 6.31 -12.58 -1.16
CA ALA A 28 6.46 -11.62 -2.24
C ALA A 28 6.41 -12.24 -3.66
N PHE A 29 6.74 -13.54 -3.81
CA PHE A 29 6.70 -14.21 -5.13
C PHE A 29 5.28 -14.52 -5.63
N ALA A 30 4.29 -14.55 -4.74
CA ALA A 30 2.88 -14.69 -5.14
C ALA A 30 2.29 -13.35 -5.63
N ILE A 31 2.88 -12.22 -5.24
CA ILE A 31 2.32 -10.89 -5.45
C ILE A 31 2.18 -10.49 -6.92
N PRO A 32 3.14 -10.73 -7.82
CA PRO A 32 3.01 -10.33 -9.22
C PRO A 32 1.73 -10.86 -9.87
N ARG A 33 1.46 -12.16 -9.74
CA ARG A 33 0.28 -12.77 -10.36
C ARG A 33 -1.04 -12.26 -9.77
N LEU A 34 -1.07 -12.01 -8.46
CA LEU A 34 -2.23 -11.40 -7.80
C LEU A 34 -2.42 -9.95 -8.25
N SER A 35 -1.32 -9.18 -8.35
CA SER A 35 -1.33 -7.78 -8.79
C SER A 35 -1.80 -7.62 -10.23
N GLU A 36 -1.35 -8.51 -11.14
CA GLU A 36 -1.83 -8.56 -12.54
C GLU A 36 -3.36 -8.70 -12.59
N ALA A 37 -3.92 -9.64 -11.84
CA ALA A 37 -5.36 -9.86 -11.80
C ALA A 37 -6.12 -8.68 -11.16
N ALA A 38 -5.52 -8.02 -10.17
CA ALA A 38 -6.06 -6.82 -9.54
C ALA A 38 -5.81 -5.54 -10.36
N GLN A 39 -5.09 -5.60 -11.47
CA GLN A 39 -4.64 -4.41 -12.23
C GLN A 39 -3.92 -3.39 -11.35
N VAL A 40 -3.01 -3.84 -10.50
CA VAL A 40 -2.14 -3.03 -9.67
C VAL A 40 -0.73 -3.11 -10.24
N LEU A 41 -0.09 -1.98 -10.50
CA LEU A 41 1.31 -1.93 -10.93
C LEU A 41 2.18 -2.59 -9.86
N HIS A 42 3.22 -3.31 -10.28
CA HIS A 42 4.02 -4.12 -9.34
C HIS A 42 5.44 -4.33 -9.84
N THR A 43 6.32 -4.70 -8.94
CA THR A 43 7.66 -5.25 -9.24
C THR A 43 7.58 -6.78 -9.29
N THR A 44 8.56 -7.40 -9.97
CA THR A 44 8.63 -8.86 -10.08
C THR A 44 9.89 -9.39 -9.39
N PRO A 45 9.78 -9.87 -8.14
CA PRO A 45 10.91 -10.40 -7.40
C PRO A 45 11.45 -11.69 -8.04
N ARG A 46 12.78 -11.87 -7.99
CA ARG A 46 13.47 -13.06 -8.47
C ARG A 46 14.42 -13.57 -7.42
N LEU A 47 14.43 -14.88 -7.19
CA LEU A 47 15.32 -15.53 -6.23
C LEU A 47 16.64 -15.89 -6.89
N TYR A 48 17.75 -15.50 -6.25
CA TYR A 48 19.09 -15.83 -6.68
C TYR A 48 19.92 -16.40 -5.53
N TYR A 49 20.63 -17.48 -5.80
CA TYR A 49 21.69 -17.95 -4.93
C TYR A 49 23.01 -17.31 -5.36
N VAL A 50 23.69 -16.67 -4.43
CA VAL A 50 24.99 -16.02 -4.67
C VAL A 50 26.09 -16.87 -4.01
N PRO A 51 26.86 -17.66 -4.77
CA PRO A 51 27.96 -18.44 -4.22
C PRO A 51 29.11 -17.54 -3.79
N LYS A 52 29.97 -18.03 -2.90
CA LYS A 52 31.26 -17.37 -2.65
C LYS A 52 32.05 -17.28 -3.95
N GLN A 53 32.54 -16.10 -4.29
CA GLN A 53 33.20 -15.84 -5.56
C GLN A 53 34.16 -14.63 -5.48
N PRO A 54 35.24 -14.59 -6.29
CA PRO A 54 36.18 -13.47 -6.26
C PRO A 54 35.59 -12.09 -6.52
N ALA A 55 34.48 -12.02 -7.28
CA ALA A 55 33.79 -10.76 -7.57
C ALA A 55 33.22 -10.06 -6.34
N LEU A 56 32.90 -10.80 -5.27
CA LEU A 56 32.43 -10.23 -4.01
C LEU A 56 33.57 -9.57 -3.20
N GLY A 57 34.83 -9.86 -3.49
CA GLY A 57 36.00 -9.27 -2.80
C GLY A 57 35.90 -9.44 -1.28
N LYS A 58 35.99 -8.32 -0.56
CA LYS A 58 35.89 -8.30 0.92
C LYS A 58 34.53 -8.72 1.48
N TYR A 59 33.49 -8.65 0.66
CA TYR A 59 32.12 -9.01 1.05
C TYR A 59 31.83 -10.52 0.89
N ASN A 60 32.82 -11.32 0.51
CA ASN A 60 32.61 -12.72 0.17
C ASN A 60 32.23 -13.58 1.37
N GLU A 61 32.70 -13.26 2.57
CA GLU A 61 32.35 -13.98 3.80
C GLU A 61 30.94 -13.61 4.30
N ASP A 62 30.57 -12.34 4.19
CA ASP A 62 29.30 -11.82 4.74
C ASP A 62 28.11 -12.10 3.80
N TYR A 63 28.33 -12.09 2.49
CA TYR A 63 27.28 -12.14 1.48
C TYR A 63 27.37 -13.33 0.51
N GLY A 64 28.40 -14.14 0.57
CA GLY A 64 28.51 -15.37 -0.22
C GLY A 64 27.74 -16.54 0.41
N GLU A 65 27.34 -17.50 -0.43
CA GLU A 65 26.55 -18.69 -0.05
C GLU A 65 25.19 -18.39 0.55
N GLN A 66 24.54 -17.31 0.05
CA GLN A 66 23.24 -16.88 0.52
C GLN A 66 22.21 -16.75 -0.62
N LEU A 67 20.93 -16.80 -0.26
CA LEU A 67 19.82 -16.52 -1.16
C LEU A 67 19.45 -15.05 -1.05
N TYR A 68 19.24 -14.43 -2.23
CA TYR A 68 18.83 -13.04 -2.35
C TYR A 68 17.57 -12.92 -3.18
N MET A 69 16.64 -12.08 -2.74
CA MET A 69 15.54 -11.62 -3.56
C MET A 69 15.98 -10.34 -4.28
N ILE A 70 16.07 -10.39 -5.60
CA ILE A 70 16.35 -9.23 -6.43
C ILE A 70 15.04 -8.71 -7.01
N VAL A 71 14.79 -7.43 -6.83
CA VAL A 71 13.57 -6.74 -7.24
C VAL A 71 13.91 -5.55 -8.11
N GLU A 72 13.11 -5.29 -9.13
CA GLU A 72 13.22 -4.08 -9.95
C GLU A 72 13.00 -2.85 -9.05
N ARG A 73 13.82 -1.83 -9.26
CA ARG A 73 13.60 -0.54 -8.62
C ARG A 73 12.87 0.39 -9.59
N PRO A 74 11.60 0.76 -9.34
CA PRO A 74 10.92 1.73 -10.18
C PRO A 74 11.68 3.06 -10.19
N ALA A 75 12.13 3.46 -11.37
CA ALA A 75 12.85 4.70 -11.62
C ALA A 75 12.73 5.05 -13.11
N LYS A 76 12.95 6.30 -13.46
CA LYS A 76 12.85 6.81 -14.84
C LYS A 76 13.57 5.94 -15.87
N GLU A 77 14.78 5.48 -15.55
CA GLU A 77 15.61 4.66 -16.44
C GLU A 77 15.09 3.23 -16.63
N TYR A 78 14.09 2.82 -15.85
CA TYR A 78 13.50 1.47 -15.82
C TYR A 78 11.98 1.48 -16.01
N SER A 79 11.46 2.46 -16.75
CA SER A 79 10.05 2.59 -17.09
C SER A 79 9.65 1.55 -18.14
N GLY A 80 9.49 0.28 -17.70
CA GLY A 80 9.15 -0.84 -18.57
C GLY A 80 7.66 -1.18 -18.57
N ALA A 81 7.31 -2.29 -19.24
CA ALA A 81 5.94 -2.79 -19.36
C ALA A 81 5.26 -3.03 -18.00
N THR A 82 6.02 -3.43 -16.99
CA THR A 82 5.54 -3.67 -15.61
C THR A 82 4.97 -2.41 -14.97
N PHE A 83 5.42 -1.23 -15.41
CA PHE A 83 4.96 0.07 -14.92
C PHE A 83 4.15 0.85 -15.96
N ALA A 84 3.67 0.17 -17.01
CA ALA A 84 2.83 0.73 -18.08
C ALA A 84 3.51 1.83 -18.94
N TYR A 85 4.85 1.79 -19.04
CA TYR A 85 5.66 2.73 -19.84
C TYR A 85 5.38 4.21 -19.53
N PRO A 86 5.48 4.67 -18.28
CA PRO A 86 5.24 6.07 -17.94
C PRO A 86 6.33 6.99 -18.52
N ASP A 87 6.01 8.28 -18.61
CA ASP A 87 6.95 9.33 -19.02
C ASP A 87 8.03 9.55 -17.96
N ASP A 88 7.67 9.47 -16.67
CA ASP A 88 8.59 9.49 -15.53
C ASP A 88 8.09 8.62 -14.36
N ILE A 89 8.95 8.40 -13.37
CA ILE A 89 8.60 7.72 -12.11
C ILE A 89 9.06 8.56 -10.93
N GLU A 90 8.11 9.03 -10.15
CA GLU A 90 8.29 10.00 -9.09
C GLU A 90 8.20 9.40 -7.68
N SER A 91 8.75 10.11 -6.70
CA SER A 91 8.53 9.83 -5.28
C SER A 91 7.18 10.38 -4.80
N THR A 92 6.74 9.96 -3.60
CA THR A 92 5.52 10.51 -3.00
C THR A 92 5.65 12.01 -2.69
N ASP A 93 6.81 12.45 -2.22
CA ASP A 93 7.02 13.86 -1.89
C ASP A 93 6.98 14.71 -3.16
N ASP A 94 7.60 14.25 -4.25
CA ASP A 94 7.59 14.96 -5.54
C ASP A 94 6.17 15.11 -6.10
N ILE A 95 5.36 14.03 -6.07
CA ILE A 95 3.98 14.16 -6.57
C ILE A 95 3.11 15.06 -5.70
N LEU A 96 3.30 15.05 -4.37
CA LEU A 96 2.56 15.94 -3.48
C LEU A 96 2.89 17.41 -3.75
N ASP A 97 4.13 17.73 -4.12
CA ASP A 97 4.52 19.08 -4.55
C ASP A 97 3.91 19.42 -5.92
N LYS A 98 3.95 18.49 -6.89
CA LYS A 98 3.34 18.70 -8.21
C LYS A 98 1.82 18.88 -8.13
N LEU A 99 1.12 18.10 -7.30
CA LEU A 99 -0.32 18.24 -7.06
C LEU A 99 -0.71 19.59 -6.43
N ARG A 100 0.16 20.13 -5.57
CA ARG A 100 -0.04 21.46 -4.99
C ARG A 100 0.25 22.59 -5.98
N SER A 101 1.19 22.37 -6.89
CA SER A 101 1.59 23.40 -7.87
C SER A 101 0.52 23.71 -8.91
N ASP A 102 -0.27 22.71 -9.29
CA ASP A 102 -1.35 22.86 -10.26
C ASP A 102 -2.53 21.92 -9.97
N GLU A 103 -3.75 22.48 -10.01
CA GLU A 103 -4.99 21.75 -9.79
C GLU A 103 -5.40 20.82 -10.96
N GLU A 104 -4.76 20.94 -12.10
CA GLU A 104 -4.95 20.04 -13.24
C GLU A 104 -4.10 18.76 -13.10
N ASN A 105 -3.11 18.76 -12.21
CA ASN A 105 -2.35 17.56 -11.87
C ASN A 105 -3.19 16.67 -10.92
N ILE A 106 -3.33 15.41 -11.26
CA ILE A 106 -4.21 14.49 -10.53
C ILE A 106 -3.55 13.14 -10.22
N VAL A 107 -4.03 12.48 -9.19
CA VAL A 107 -3.77 11.05 -8.95
C VAL A 107 -4.89 10.24 -9.59
N ASP A 108 -4.56 9.10 -10.19
CA ASP A 108 -5.56 8.05 -10.49
C ASP A 108 -6.08 7.47 -9.17
N GLU A 109 -7.11 8.12 -8.62
CA GLU A 109 -7.71 7.73 -7.34
C GLU A 109 -8.27 6.31 -7.36
N GLN A 110 -8.76 5.84 -8.51
CA GLN A 110 -9.30 4.49 -8.64
C GLN A 110 -8.18 3.45 -8.54
N ALA A 111 -7.07 3.69 -9.26
CA ALA A 111 -5.89 2.83 -9.17
C ALA A 111 -5.28 2.87 -7.76
N TYR A 112 -5.26 4.04 -7.11
CA TYR A 112 -4.74 4.17 -5.74
C TYR A 112 -5.61 3.41 -4.73
N ILE A 113 -6.93 3.59 -4.75
CA ILE A 113 -7.85 2.83 -3.90
C ILE A 113 -7.71 1.32 -4.14
N ARG A 114 -7.60 0.91 -5.41
CA ARG A 114 -7.40 -0.49 -5.76
C ARG A 114 -6.10 -1.05 -5.18
N ALA A 115 -5.00 -0.31 -5.25
CA ALA A 115 -3.73 -0.69 -4.64
C ALA A 115 -3.86 -0.77 -3.10
N ARG A 116 -4.57 0.17 -2.45
CA ARG A 116 -4.83 0.14 -1.01
C ARG A 116 -5.71 -1.05 -0.60
N MET A 117 -6.75 -1.36 -1.37
CA MET A 117 -7.57 -2.56 -1.13
C MET A 117 -6.76 -3.84 -1.33
N PHE A 118 -5.83 -3.85 -2.29
CA PHE A 118 -4.91 -4.96 -2.51
C PHE A 118 -3.94 -5.13 -1.32
N ASP A 119 -3.42 -4.04 -0.74
CA ASP A 119 -2.60 -4.10 0.48
C ASP A 119 -3.36 -4.78 1.64
N MET A 120 -4.63 -4.39 1.83
CA MET A 120 -5.49 -5.00 2.85
C MET A 120 -5.80 -6.46 2.54
N LEU A 121 -5.92 -6.84 1.27
CA LEU A 121 -6.13 -8.21 0.85
C LEU A 121 -4.93 -9.10 1.21
N VAL A 122 -3.73 -8.69 0.84
CA VAL A 122 -2.51 -9.50 1.04
C VAL A 122 -1.87 -9.32 2.43
N GLY A 123 -2.42 -8.41 3.25
CA GLY A 123 -1.94 -8.17 4.61
C GLY A 123 -0.66 -7.33 4.70
N ASP A 124 -0.41 -6.48 3.72
CA ASP A 124 0.73 -5.57 3.69
C ASP A 124 0.41 -4.29 4.46
N TRP A 125 0.76 -4.28 5.72
CA TRP A 125 0.44 -3.20 6.67
C TRP A 125 1.43 -2.02 6.62
N ASP A 126 2.65 -2.23 6.10
CA ASP A 126 3.72 -1.23 6.14
C ASP A 126 3.68 -0.31 4.90
N ARG A 127 2.59 0.44 4.75
CA ARG A 127 2.31 1.29 3.59
C ARG A 127 2.55 2.78 3.86
N HIS A 128 3.74 3.13 4.44
CA HIS A 128 4.16 4.52 4.59
C HIS A 128 4.57 5.17 3.24
N ASN A 129 4.77 6.48 3.24
CA ASN A 129 4.99 7.27 2.01
C ASN A 129 6.12 6.73 1.10
N ASP A 130 7.24 6.26 1.66
CA ASP A 130 8.36 5.78 0.84
C ASP A 130 8.11 4.41 0.20
N GLN A 131 7.07 3.68 0.63
CA GLN A 131 6.66 2.42 0.01
C GLN A 131 5.92 2.60 -1.33
N TRP A 132 5.87 3.82 -1.83
CA TRP A 132 5.24 4.17 -3.09
C TRP A 132 6.24 4.80 -4.06
N ARG A 133 6.04 4.50 -5.33
CA ARG A 133 6.49 5.31 -6.47
C ARG A 133 5.27 5.58 -7.33
N TRP A 134 5.40 6.55 -8.22
CA TRP A 134 4.27 7.02 -8.99
C TRP A 134 4.66 7.12 -10.45
N ALA A 135 3.95 6.36 -11.29
CA ALA A 135 4.07 6.47 -12.74
C ALA A 135 3.41 7.78 -13.18
N GLU A 136 4.21 8.68 -13.71
CA GLU A 136 3.78 9.97 -14.23
C GLU A 136 3.51 9.87 -15.71
N ASN A 137 2.35 10.36 -16.14
CA ASN A 137 1.99 10.51 -17.55
C ASN A 137 1.49 11.92 -17.80
N GLU A 138 1.97 12.54 -18.87
CA GLU A 138 1.61 13.89 -19.29
C GLU A 138 0.64 13.82 -20.46
N ASP A 139 -0.45 14.59 -20.41
CA ASP A 139 -1.38 14.71 -21.53
C ASP A 139 -0.95 15.80 -22.55
N GLU A 140 -1.71 15.99 -23.63
CA GLU A 140 -1.37 16.95 -24.69
C GLU A 140 -1.42 18.41 -24.20
N GLU A 141 -2.11 18.69 -23.10
CA GLU A 141 -2.23 20.00 -22.46
C GLU A 141 -1.12 20.25 -21.42
N GLY A 142 -0.32 19.25 -21.09
CA GLY A 142 0.74 19.31 -20.09
C GLY A 142 0.30 18.99 -18.66
N ASN A 143 -0.91 18.46 -18.47
CA ASN A 143 -1.40 18.05 -17.15
C ASN A 143 -0.86 16.66 -16.79
N LEU A 144 -0.55 16.46 -15.51
CA LEU A 144 0.06 15.24 -15.03
C LEU A 144 -0.94 14.31 -14.34
N THR A 145 -0.88 13.03 -14.69
CA THR A 145 -1.62 11.97 -13.99
C THR A 145 -0.64 11.01 -13.36
N PHE A 146 -0.82 10.75 -12.06
CA PHE A 146 0.04 9.88 -11.26
C PHE A 146 -0.67 8.57 -10.94
N THR A 147 -0.11 7.45 -11.42
CA THR A 147 -0.60 6.09 -11.12
C THR A 147 0.31 5.42 -10.08
N PRO A 148 -0.22 4.85 -8.99
CA PRO A 148 0.59 4.32 -7.91
C PRO A 148 1.33 3.04 -8.30
N ILE A 149 2.60 2.93 -7.89
CA ILE A 149 3.43 1.74 -7.96
C ILE A 149 3.81 1.34 -6.53
N PRO A 150 3.10 0.39 -5.91
CA PRO A 150 3.47 -0.13 -4.60
C PRO A 150 4.81 -0.87 -4.66
N ARG A 151 5.70 -0.58 -3.72
CA ARG A 151 6.99 -1.25 -3.56
C ARG A 151 7.01 -2.09 -2.30
N ASP A 152 8.10 -2.85 -2.15
CA ASP A 152 8.50 -3.48 -0.89
C ASP A 152 7.37 -4.34 -0.28
N ARG A 153 7.12 -5.47 -0.91
CA ARG A 153 6.08 -6.41 -0.53
C ARG A 153 6.60 -7.51 0.41
N ASP A 154 7.52 -7.17 1.31
CA ASP A 154 8.13 -8.11 2.25
C ASP A 154 7.23 -8.43 3.46
N GLN A 155 6.28 -7.56 3.77
CA GLN A 155 5.36 -7.72 4.92
C GLN A 155 4.07 -8.50 4.58
N VAL A 156 3.90 -8.97 3.35
CA VAL A 156 2.71 -9.72 2.95
C VAL A 156 2.57 -11.04 3.69
N PHE A 157 1.34 -11.40 4.03
CA PHE A 157 1.00 -12.66 4.72
C PHE A 157 1.71 -12.85 6.07
N SER A 158 2.15 -11.77 6.71
CA SER A 158 2.88 -11.82 7.98
C SER A 158 2.04 -12.43 9.10
N ASN A 159 2.67 -13.28 9.90
CA ASN A 159 2.05 -13.99 11.01
C ASN A 159 2.71 -13.60 12.34
N PHE A 160 2.22 -12.54 12.98
CA PHE A 160 2.71 -12.07 14.28
C PHE A 160 2.02 -12.84 15.43
N ASP A 161 2.18 -14.16 15.48
CA ASP A 161 1.57 -15.04 16.49
C ASP A 161 2.44 -15.27 17.74
N GLY A 162 3.67 -14.74 17.76
CA GLY A 162 4.59 -14.86 18.89
C GLY A 162 3.98 -14.39 20.21
N ALA A 163 4.29 -15.09 21.31
CA ALA A 163 3.81 -14.78 22.65
C ALA A 163 4.13 -13.35 23.09
N PHE A 164 5.23 -12.78 22.59
CA PHE A 164 5.67 -11.42 22.86
C PHE A 164 4.69 -10.39 22.25
N PHE A 165 4.32 -10.53 20.98
CA PHE A 165 3.34 -9.63 20.34
C PHE A 165 1.96 -9.70 20.99
N GLY A 166 1.55 -10.89 21.46
CA GLY A 166 0.33 -11.07 22.25
C GLY A 166 0.35 -10.24 23.53
N THR A 167 1.47 -10.26 24.24
CA THR A 167 1.66 -9.51 25.49
C THR A 167 1.75 -8.00 25.22
N LEU A 168 2.50 -7.58 24.20
CA LEU A 168 2.67 -6.17 23.84
C LEU A 168 1.35 -5.54 23.40
N ARG A 169 0.55 -6.25 22.60
CA ARG A 169 -0.81 -5.82 22.22
C ARG A 169 -1.71 -5.58 23.42
N SER A 170 -1.63 -6.46 24.43
CA SER A 170 -2.45 -6.36 25.63
C SER A 170 -2.04 -5.23 26.58
N LEU A 171 -0.73 -4.90 26.62
CA LEU A 171 -0.18 -3.95 27.60
C LEU A 171 -0.13 -2.50 27.12
N VAL A 172 0.18 -2.27 25.83
CA VAL A 172 0.54 -0.93 25.35
C VAL A 172 -0.32 -0.44 24.18
N GLY A 173 -1.10 -1.33 23.54
CA GLY A 173 -1.93 -0.99 22.36
C GLY A 173 -1.14 -0.63 21.10
N LEU A 174 0.17 -0.35 21.22
CA LEU A 174 1.04 0.10 20.13
C LEU A 174 1.35 -0.99 19.09
N ALA A 175 1.11 -2.25 19.42
CA ALA A 175 1.39 -3.39 18.54
C ALA A 175 0.12 -3.93 17.82
N ASN A 176 -0.98 -3.19 17.85
CA ASN A 176 -2.23 -3.63 17.22
C ASN A 176 -2.16 -3.70 15.69
N GLN A 177 -1.19 -3.05 15.06
CA GLN A 177 -0.89 -3.15 13.64
C GLN A 177 -0.29 -4.53 13.27
N PHE A 178 0.46 -5.16 14.19
CA PHE A 178 1.09 -6.46 14.00
C PHE A 178 0.08 -7.56 14.31
N ALA A 179 -0.71 -7.94 13.36
CA ALA A 179 -1.74 -8.96 13.50
C ALA A 179 -1.37 -10.22 12.73
N VAL A 180 -1.91 -11.35 13.18
CA VAL A 180 -1.87 -12.59 12.40
C VAL A 180 -2.65 -12.40 11.11
N TYR A 181 -2.09 -12.81 9.98
CA TYR A 181 -2.80 -12.83 8.71
C TYR A 181 -3.98 -13.82 8.78
N ASP A 182 -5.20 -13.30 8.66
CA ASP A 182 -6.44 -14.06 8.83
C ASP A 182 -7.44 -13.63 7.73
N LYS A 183 -8.41 -14.45 7.45
CA LYS A 183 -9.54 -14.17 6.54
C LYS A 183 -10.34 -12.93 6.91
N LYS A 184 -10.27 -12.47 8.16
CA LYS A 184 -10.88 -11.22 8.63
C LYS A 184 -9.82 -10.21 9.02
N LEU A 185 -9.88 -9.02 8.44
CA LEU A 185 -9.12 -7.88 8.91
C LEU A 185 -9.86 -7.24 10.10
N LYS A 186 -9.54 -7.68 11.32
CA LYS A 186 -10.28 -7.28 12.54
C LYS A 186 -10.12 -5.80 12.86
N ASN A 187 -8.88 -5.30 12.83
CA ASN A 187 -8.52 -3.94 13.24
C ASN A 187 -8.10 -3.12 12.02
N VAL A 188 -9.05 -2.75 11.17
CA VAL A 188 -8.79 -2.01 9.93
C VAL A 188 -8.09 -0.67 10.19
N GLU A 189 -8.37 -0.02 11.32
CA GLU A 189 -7.79 1.26 11.73
C GLU A 189 -6.30 1.14 12.02
N TRP A 190 -5.91 0.16 12.86
CA TRP A 190 -4.51 -0.07 13.22
C TRP A 190 -3.69 -0.61 12.06
N PHE A 191 -4.28 -1.48 11.24
CA PHE A 191 -3.62 -2.00 10.04
C PHE A 191 -3.19 -0.87 9.09
N ASN A 192 -3.98 0.18 8.96
CA ASN A 192 -3.75 1.27 8.03
C ASN A 192 -3.09 2.51 8.67
N ILE A 193 -2.55 2.39 9.89
CA ILE A 193 -2.01 3.56 10.61
C ILE A 193 -0.85 4.24 9.87
N ALA A 194 -0.03 3.47 9.15
CA ALA A 194 1.08 4.00 8.36
C ALA A 194 0.60 4.74 7.10
N ALA A 195 -0.54 4.34 6.54
CA ALA A 195 -1.05 4.85 5.27
C ALA A 195 -2.08 5.97 5.40
N ILE A 196 -2.82 6.05 6.52
CA ILE A 196 -4.01 6.91 6.65
C ILE A 196 -3.74 8.40 6.37
N GLY A 197 -2.53 8.87 6.65
CA GLY A 197 -2.12 10.25 6.37
C GLY A 197 -2.10 10.54 4.87
N LEU A 198 -1.45 9.66 4.10
CA LEU A 198 -1.37 9.75 2.65
C LEU A 198 -2.74 9.53 2.01
N ASP A 199 -3.49 8.50 2.46
CA ASP A 199 -4.84 8.22 1.96
C ASP A 199 -5.75 9.46 2.05
N ARG A 200 -5.74 10.15 3.20
CA ARG A 200 -6.52 11.39 3.40
C ARG A 200 -6.01 12.57 2.59
N SER A 201 -4.72 12.63 2.30
CA SER A 201 -4.14 13.71 1.51
C SER A 201 -4.48 13.59 0.02
N ILE A 202 -4.52 12.36 -0.51
CA ILE A 202 -4.80 12.08 -1.92
C ILE A 202 -6.30 11.99 -2.19
N LEU A 203 -7.06 11.29 -1.33
CA LEU A 203 -8.46 10.95 -1.58
C LEU A 203 -9.45 11.95 -0.95
N GLN A 204 -9.18 13.23 -1.11
CA GLN A 204 -9.97 14.31 -0.46
C GLN A 204 -11.43 14.34 -0.93
N ASN A 205 -11.68 14.01 -2.19
CA ASN A 205 -12.98 14.12 -2.83
C ASN A 205 -13.58 12.77 -3.22
N THR A 206 -13.12 11.67 -2.62
CA THR A 206 -13.53 10.33 -3.00
C THR A 206 -14.59 9.78 -2.07
N GLY A 207 -15.74 9.42 -2.65
CA GLY A 207 -16.88 8.87 -1.92
C GLY A 207 -16.77 7.37 -1.66
N LYS A 208 -17.62 6.87 -0.74
CA LYS A 208 -17.70 5.47 -0.32
C LYS A 208 -17.85 4.50 -1.50
N GLU A 209 -18.68 4.84 -2.48
CA GLU A 209 -18.99 3.95 -3.60
C GLU A 209 -17.75 3.63 -4.46
N THR A 210 -16.79 4.56 -4.57
CA THR A 210 -15.53 4.30 -5.26
C THR A 210 -14.74 3.19 -4.57
N TRP A 211 -14.65 3.22 -3.24
CA TRP A 211 -14.00 2.17 -2.45
C TRP A 211 -14.69 0.81 -2.63
N LEU A 212 -16.02 0.79 -2.54
CA LEU A 212 -16.78 -0.44 -2.71
C LEU A 212 -16.66 -1.00 -4.13
N THR A 213 -16.60 -0.14 -5.14
CA THR A 213 -16.41 -0.53 -6.54
C THR A 213 -15.05 -1.19 -6.75
N GLN A 214 -13.97 -0.61 -6.22
CA GLN A 214 -12.63 -1.21 -6.34
C GLN A 214 -12.49 -2.50 -5.52
N ALA A 215 -13.15 -2.59 -4.38
CA ALA A 215 -13.21 -3.83 -3.60
C ALA A 215 -13.93 -4.96 -4.35
N ARG A 216 -15.09 -4.68 -4.98
CA ARG A 216 -15.80 -5.66 -5.83
C ARG A 216 -14.95 -6.07 -7.02
N PHE A 217 -14.26 -5.13 -7.65
CA PHE A 217 -13.34 -5.43 -8.75
C PHE A 217 -12.27 -6.44 -8.32
N ILE A 218 -11.63 -6.24 -7.17
CA ILE A 218 -10.66 -7.20 -6.61
C ILE A 218 -11.33 -8.55 -6.33
N GLN A 219 -12.50 -8.55 -5.69
CA GLN A 219 -13.24 -9.76 -5.35
C GLN A 219 -13.56 -10.63 -6.58
N GLU A 220 -13.93 -10.00 -7.69
CA GLU A 220 -14.30 -10.66 -8.93
C GLU A 220 -13.09 -11.19 -9.71
N ASN A 221 -11.95 -10.46 -9.67
CA ASN A 221 -10.78 -10.79 -10.49
C ASN A 221 -9.75 -11.67 -9.78
N ILE A 222 -9.69 -11.65 -8.45
CA ILE A 222 -8.83 -12.57 -7.67
C ILE A 222 -9.59 -13.89 -7.45
N THR A 223 -9.72 -14.68 -8.50
CA THR A 223 -10.37 -15.99 -8.43
C THR A 223 -9.55 -17.03 -7.70
N ASP A 224 -10.15 -18.16 -7.32
CA ASP A 224 -9.41 -19.28 -6.73
C ASP A 224 -8.29 -19.76 -7.63
N GLN A 225 -8.53 -19.82 -8.95
CA GLN A 225 -7.50 -20.17 -9.92
C GLN A 225 -6.33 -19.18 -9.91
N VAL A 226 -6.58 -17.87 -9.86
CA VAL A 226 -5.54 -16.84 -9.77
C VAL A 226 -4.70 -17.01 -8.49
N ILE A 227 -5.35 -17.32 -7.37
CA ILE A 227 -4.66 -17.58 -6.11
C ILE A 227 -3.77 -18.82 -6.23
N GLU A 228 -4.27 -19.92 -6.76
CA GLU A 228 -3.52 -21.16 -6.96
C GLU A 228 -2.32 -20.96 -7.91
N GLU A 229 -2.53 -20.24 -9.02
CA GLU A 229 -1.46 -19.86 -9.95
C GLU A 229 -0.38 -18.99 -9.26
N ALA A 230 -0.77 -18.04 -8.43
CA ALA A 230 0.15 -17.17 -7.70
C ALA A 230 1.04 -17.95 -6.73
N PHE A 231 0.44 -18.83 -5.94
CA PHE A 231 1.19 -19.64 -4.96
C PHE A 231 2.00 -20.77 -5.62
N SER A 232 1.66 -21.19 -6.82
CA SER A 232 2.49 -22.12 -7.60
C SER A 232 3.86 -21.57 -7.99
N LYS A 233 4.09 -20.27 -7.84
CA LYS A 233 5.38 -19.59 -8.09
C LYS A 233 6.33 -19.66 -6.90
N LEU A 234 5.85 -20.06 -5.74
CA LEU A 234 6.71 -20.23 -4.56
C LEU A 234 7.61 -21.48 -4.73
N PRO A 235 8.79 -21.49 -4.08
CA PRO A 235 9.62 -22.68 -4.05
C PRO A 235 8.84 -23.91 -3.53
N PRO A 236 8.98 -25.11 -4.14
CA PRO A 236 8.23 -26.29 -3.71
C PRO A 236 8.43 -26.67 -2.23
N GLU A 237 9.56 -26.28 -1.64
CA GLU A 237 9.90 -26.51 -0.24
C GLU A 237 8.99 -25.76 0.72
N THR A 238 8.28 -24.74 0.24
CA THR A 238 7.34 -23.95 1.05
C THR A 238 5.93 -24.54 1.07
N ASN A 239 5.65 -25.55 0.24
CA ASN A 239 4.37 -26.22 0.20
C ASN A 239 4.10 -26.93 1.53
N GLY A 240 2.89 -26.80 2.07
CA GLY A 240 2.46 -27.44 3.29
C GLY A 240 1.43 -26.63 4.06
N GLU A 241 1.18 -27.00 5.30
CA GLU A 241 0.08 -26.43 6.11
C GLU A 241 0.12 -24.90 6.23
N ILE A 242 1.31 -24.30 6.28
CA ILE A 242 1.45 -22.83 6.37
C ILE A 242 0.95 -22.16 5.09
N THR A 243 1.42 -22.62 3.93
CA THR A 243 1.00 -22.08 2.62
C THR A 243 -0.47 -22.35 2.37
N ASP A 244 -0.97 -23.53 2.69
CA ASP A 244 -2.39 -23.90 2.58
C ASP A 244 -3.26 -22.99 3.45
N GLY A 245 -2.82 -22.70 4.68
CA GLY A 245 -3.47 -21.78 5.59
C GLY A 245 -3.49 -20.34 5.07
N ILE A 246 -2.41 -19.88 4.45
CA ILE A 246 -2.37 -18.55 3.81
C ILE A 246 -3.35 -18.48 2.63
N ILE A 247 -3.39 -19.50 1.79
CA ILE A 247 -4.34 -19.59 0.65
C ILE A 247 -5.78 -19.53 1.16
N GLU A 248 -6.13 -20.31 2.20
CA GLU A 248 -7.46 -20.30 2.78
C GLU A 248 -7.81 -18.90 3.35
N ASN A 249 -6.89 -18.28 4.07
CA ASN A 249 -7.08 -16.95 4.63
C ASN A 249 -7.23 -15.89 3.53
N LEU A 250 -6.45 -15.98 2.44
CA LEU A 250 -6.55 -15.06 1.30
C LEU A 250 -7.91 -15.19 0.60
N LYS A 251 -8.39 -16.42 0.34
CA LYS A 251 -9.74 -16.67 -0.20
C LYS A 251 -10.81 -16.05 0.71
N GLY A 252 -10.73 -16.33 2.01
CA GLY A 252 -11.66 -15.76 2.99
C GLY A 252 -11.58 -14.24 3.09
N ARG A 253 -10.39 -13.64 2.99
CA ARG A 253 -10.21 -12.18 3.02
C ARG A 253 -10.76 -11.52 1.75
N ARG A 254 -10.54 -12.12 0.57
CA ARG A 254 -11.19 -11.71 -0.68
C ARG A 254 -12.71 -11.69 -0.55
N ASP A 255 -13.30 -12.72 0.04
CA ASP A 255 -14.74 -12.80 0.21
C ASP A 255 -15.29 -11.70 1.15
N ASN A 256 -14.46 -11.23 2.08
CA ASN A 256 -14.78 -10.15 3.02
C ASN A 256 -14.30 -8.75 2.55
N ILE A 257 -13.69 -8.60 1.37
CA ILE A 257 -12.98 -7.38 0.97
C ILE A 257 -13.90 -6.16 0.87
N VAL A 258 -15.15 -6.34 0.50
CA VAL A 258 -16.15 -5.26 0.40
C VAL A 258 -16.51 -4.74 1.79
N GLU A 259 -16.68 -5.61 2.79
CA GLU A 259 -16.88 -5.21 4.20
C GLU A 259 -15.65 -4.46 4.74
N ILE A 260 -14.45 -4.92 4.38
CA ILE A 260 -13.19 -4.25 4.77
C ILE A 260 -13.14 -2.84 4.18
N ALA A 261 -13.50 -2.67 2.91
CA ALA A 261 -13.56 -1.37 2.23
C ALA A 261 -14.55 -0.41 2.93
N GLU A 262 -15.73 -0.90 3.26
CA GLU A 262 -16.73 -0.11 3.97
C GLU A 262 -16.23 0.40 5.32
N ARG A 263 -15.67 -0.51 6.13
CA ARG A 263 -15.14 -0.18 7.45
C ARG A 263 -13.96 0.78 7.38
N TYR A 264 -13.09 0.61 6.38
CA TYR A 264 -11.96 1.51 6.21
C TYR A 264 -12.39 2.89 5.75
N TYR A 265 -13.31 2.98 4.79
CA TYR A 265 -13.90 4.26 4.40
C TYR A 265 -14.53 4.98 5.60
N ASP A 266 -15.36 4.30 6.38
CA ASP A 266 -16.02 4.88 7.55
C ASP A 266 -15.01 5.36 8.61
N TYR A 267 -13.85 4.71 8.71
CA TYR A 267 -12.76 5.18 9.56
C TYR A 267 -12.03 6.39 8.97
N SER A 268 -11.65 6.32 7.68
CA SER A 268 -10.94 7.40 7.00
C SER A 268 -11.78 8.69 6.96
N ALA A 269 -13.07 8.56 6.69
CA ALA A 269 -14.01 9.67 6.57
C ALA A 269 -14.31 10.39 7.89
N LYS A 270 -13.87 9.89 9.05
CA LYS A 270 -14.00 10.60 10.34
C LYS A 270 -13.23 11.92 10.37
N LEU A 271 -12.24 12.09 9.51
CA LEU A 271 -11.46 13.30 9.37
C LEU A 271 -11.23 13.57 7.89
N ALA A 272 -11.85 14.62 7.35
CA ALA A 272 -11.54 15.13 6.03
C ALA A 272 -10.40 16.15 6.11
N ILE A 273 -9.40 15.98 5.24
CA ILE A 273 -8.35 16.97 5.01
C ILE A 273 -8.67 17.60 3.66
N VAL A 274 -8.86 18.91 3.63
CA VAL A 274 -9.12 19.67 2.41
C VAL A 274 -8.00 20.66 2.24
N THR A 275 -7.26 20.55 1.15
CA THR A 275 -6.15 21.44 0.80
C THR A 275 -6.46 22.19 -0.48
N GLY A 276 -6.05 23.46 -0.56
CA GLY A 276 -5.95 24.18 -1.83
C GLY A 276 -4.61 23.92 -2.51
N THR A 277 -4.33 24.70 -3.54
CA THR A 277 -3.05 24.70 -4.25
C THR A 277 -2.09 25.76 -3.68
N ASP A 278 -0.89 25.86 -4.25
CA ASP A 278 0.06 26.95 -3.98
C ASP A 278 -0.38 28.28 -4.63
N LYS A 279 -1.45 28.24 -5.43
CA LYS A 279 -2.10 29.42 -6.00
C LYS A 279 -3.12 29.99 -5.00
N ASP A 280 -3.55 31.23 -5.23
CA ASP A 280 -4.61 31.84 -4.41
C ASP A 280 -5.96 31.15 -4.67
N ASP A 281 -6.56 30.57 -3.63
CA ASP A 281 -7.85 29.89 -3.68
C ASP A 281 -8.92 30.61 -2.85
N PHE A 282 -10.20 30.43 -3.22
CA PHE A 282 -11.35 30.66 -2.35
C PHE A 282 -11.95 29.33 -1.91
N ILE A 283 -12.05 29.11 -0.61
CA ILE A 283 -12.65 27.92 -0.04
C ILE A 283 -13.96 28.28 0.65
N ASP A 284 -15.07 27.76 0.12
CA ASP A 284 -16.40 27.89 0.71
C ASP A 284 -16.77 26.63 1.49
N VAL A 285 -17.14 26.81 2.75
CA VAL A 285 -17.61 25.73 3.61
C VAL A 285 -19.07 25.99 3.99
N THR A 286 -19.96 25.14 3.54
CA THR A 286 -21.41 25.25 3.80
C THR A 286 -21.90 24.06 4.61
N ARG A 287 -22.50 24.34 5.77
CA ARG A 287 -23.22 23.29 6.54
C ARG A 287 -24.57 23.02 5.91
N MET A 288 -24.84 21.75 5.64
CA MET A 288 -26.04 21.27 5.00
C MET A 288 -26.93 20.52 6.01
N PRO A 289 -28.20 20.26 5.66
CA PRO A 289 -29.09 19.39 6.45
C PRO A 289 -28.45 18.00 6.68
N GLU A 290 -28.95 17.27 7.67
CA GLU A 290 -28.47 15.93 8.05
C GLU A 290 -27.02 15.88 8.54
N GLY A 291 -26.43 17.04 8.89
CA GLY A 291 -25.06 17.13 9.40
C GLY A 291 -23.99 17.10 8.32
N LYS A 292 -24.35 17.13 7.06
CA LYS A 292 -23.39 17.16 5.93
C LYS A 292 -22.67 18.49 5.84
N THR A 293 -21.50 18.47 5.21
CA THR A 293 -20.71 19.68 4.95
C THR A 293 -20.28 19.69 3.50
N LYS A 294 -20.69 20.74 2.78
CA LYS A 294 -20.21 20.98 1.41
C LYS A 294 -18.97 21.87 1.48
N VAL A 295 -17.91 21.49 0.77
CA VAL A 295 -16.73 22.30 0.56
C VAL A 295 -16.55 22.50 -0.94
N THR A 296 -16.44 23.77 -1.36
CA THR A 296 -16.19 24.14 -2.76
C THR A 296 -14.94 24.99 -2.82
N ILE A 297 -13.98 24.61 -3.63
CA ILE A 297 -12.75 25.35 -3.89
C ILE A 297 -12.85 26.01 -5.26
N TYR A 298 -12.55 27.31 -5.32
CA TYR A 298 -12.54 28.09 -6.55
C TYR A 298 -11.16 28.68 -6.77
N ARG A 299 -10.74 28.80 -8.01
CA ARG A 299 -9.61 29.65 -8.40
C ARG A 299 -9.87 31.09 -8.01
N ASN A 300 -8.85 31.76 -7.49
CA ASN A 300 -8.88 33.19 -7.27
C ASN A 300 -8.30 33.93 -8.48
N LYS A 301 -9.17 34.60 -9.25
CA LYS A 301 -8.72 35.49 -10.33
C LYS A 301 -8.91 36.94 -9.90
N LYS A 302 -7.81 37.60 -9.50
CA LYS A 302 -7.78 39.04 -9.11
C LYS A 302 -8.78 39.37 -7.98
N GLY A 303 -8.80 38.56 -6.95
CA GLY A 303 -9.68 38.76 -5.78
C GLY A 303 -11.14 38.34 -6.00
N LYS A 304 -11.46 37.64 -7.10
CA LYS A 304 -12.79 37.12 -7.40
C LYS A 304 -12.76 35.61 -7.60
N ARG A 305 -13.87 34.97 -7.18
CA ARG A 305 -14.10 33.55 -7.49
C ARG A 305 -14.17 33.37 -9.00
N ALA A 306 -13.44 32.42 -9.53
CA ALA A 306 -13.44 32.00 -10.90
C ALA A 306 -13.93 30.56 -11.03
N ASP A 307 -13.20 29.71 -11.73
CA ASP A 307 -13.61 28.33 -12.01
C ASP A 307 -13.61 27.48 -10.71
N ILE A 308 -14.50 26.50 -10.63
CA ILE A 308 -14.53 25.53 -9.54
C ILE A 308 -13.41 24.52 -9.79
N VAL A 309 -12.54 24.35 -8.79
CA VAL A 309 -11.47 23.36 -8.76
C VAL A 309 -11.97 22.07 -8.14
N SER A 310 -12.70 22.18 -7.03
CA SER A 310 -13.24 21.04 -6.30
C SER A 310 -14.60 21.38 -5.70
N ASP A 311 -15.53 20.42 -5.73
CA ASP A 311 -16.87 20.55 -5.16
C ASP A 311 -17.29 19.19 -4.57
N PHE A 312 -17.22 19.05 -3.24
CA PHE A 312 -17.52 17.80 -2.58
C PHE A 312 -18.42 17.96 -1.35
N VAL A 313 -19.25 16.97 -1.12
CA VAL A 313 -20.15 16.91 0.04
C VAL A 313 -19.68 15.78 0.96
N TYR A 314 -19.15 16.18 2.10
CA TYR A 314 -18.76 15.25 3.16
C TYR A 314 -19.99 14.86 3.97
N ASP A 315 -20.14 13.57 4.25
CA ASP A 315 -21.15 13.07 5.15
C ASP A 315 -20.90 13.55 6.60
N LYS A 316 -21.87 13.33 7.46
CA LYS A 316 -21.76 13.65 8.89
C LYS A 316 -20.58 12.88 9.49
N GLN A 317 -19.66 13.62 10.04
CA GLN A 317 -18.49 13.13 10.75
C GLN A 317 -18.67 13.31 12.26
#